data_34e7d305dada61e6e89974a892f83bfa
#
_entry.id   34e7d305dada61e6e89974a892f83bfa
#
_cell.length_a   1.000
_cell.length_b   1.000
_cell.length_c   1.000
_cell.angle_alpha   90.00
_cell.angle_beta   90.00
_cell.angle_gamma   90.00
#
_symmetry.space_group_name_H-M   'P 1'
#
loop_
_entity.id
_entity.type
_entity.pdbx_description
1 polymer ?
#
loop_
_entity_poly.entity_id
_entity_poly.type
_entity_poly.pdbx_seq_one_letter_code
_entity_poly.pdbx_strand_id
1 'polypeptide(L)'
;GGGGPDASSGDDPNDGGGDGVPPVEIHAVEPPEVDALVELWVDLAAGQRTHGSHIRPEPNREAVRDTLARHAAVGGVYAARRGDEIVGFVSVALERGVYESDVRRGIVHNVYVTPERRGDGVGSELLAAAEAALEDAGASTVTLETMAANESARRFYRRQGYTPHRVELEKSLGAGSDAASGPAAESDTHSKED
;
A
#
# COMPACT_ATOMS: atom_id res chain seq x y z
N GLY A 1 60.41 -47.82 24.04
CA GLY A 1 59.30 -47.23 24.76
C GLY A 1 58.85 -45.93 24.08
N GLY A 2 57.60 -45.72 23.79
CA GLY A 2 57.17 -44.48 23.23
C GLY A 2 55.79 -44.65 22.62
N GLY A 3 54.77 -44.46 23.44
CA GLY A 3 53.40 -44.46 23.01
C GLY A 3 53.07 -43.19 22.27
N GLY A 4 52.39 -43.31 21.16
CA GLY A 4 51.73 -42.20 20.49
C GLY A 4 50.30 -42.00 21.05
N PRO A 5 49.82 -40.77 21.15
CA PRO A 5 48.44 -40.54 21.50
C PRO A 5 47.55 -40.50 20.25
N ASP A 6 46.47 -41.17 20.37
CA ASP A 6 45.29 -41.18 19.53
C ASP A 6 44.69 -39.76 19.45
N ALA A 7 44.53 -39.24 18.27
CA ALA A 7 43.78 -38.03 17.99
C ALA A 7 42.43 -38.40 17.40
N SER A 8 41.45 -38.48 18.24
CA SER A 8 40.04 -38.59 17.86
C SER A 8 39.56 -37.24 17.33
N SER A 9 39.44 -37.10 16.01
CA SER A 9 38.76 -36.00 15.36
C SER A 9 37.29 -36.24 15.44
N GLY A 10 36.63 -35.51 16.33
CA GLY A 10 35.17 -35.32 16.32
C GLY A 10 34.82 -34.36 15.22
N ASP A 11 34.31 -34.90 14.13
CA ASP A 11 33.67 -34.15 13.06
C ASP A 11 32.20 -33.91 13.51
N ASP A 12 31.94 -32.74 13.99
CA ASP A 12 30.55 -32.28 14.21
C ASP A 12 30.11 -31.52 12.96
N PRO A 13 29.25 -32.09 12.12
CA PRO A 13 28.54 -31.32 11.13
C PRO A 13 27.38 -30.65 11.86
N ASN A 14 27.60 -29.47 12.45
CA ASN A 14 26.51 -28.59 12.79
C ASN A 14 25.94 -27.99 11.50
N ASP A 15 25.18 -28.79 10.79
CA ASP A 15 24.28 -28.38 9.73
C ASP A 15 23.06 -27.76 10.40
N GLY A 16 23.25 -26.56 10.93
CA GLY A 16 22.18 -25.66 11.36
C GLY A 16 21.48 -25.12 10.13
N GLY A 17 20.69 -25.95 9.47
CA GLY A 17 19.65 -25.51 8.52
C GLY A 17 18.67 -24.62 9.28
N GLY A 18 19.02 -23.35 9.42
CA GLY A 18 18.07 -22.33 9.82
C GLY A 18 17.04 -22.21 8.70
N ASP A 19 15.84 -22.69 8.95
CA ASP A 19 14.63 -22.31 8.20
C ASP A 19 14.38 -20.81 8.40
N GLY A 20 15.35 -19.98 8.00
CA GLY A 20 15.23 -18.54 7.99
C GLY A 20 14.24 -18.17 6.89
N VAL A 21 13.12 -17.60 7.29
CA VAL A 21 12.17 -16.99 6.35
C VAL A 21 12.98 -16.04 5.44
N PRO A 22 12.92 -16.19 4.10
CA PRO A 22 13.70 -15.35 3.19
C PRO A 22 13.43 -13.87 3.47
N PRO A 23 14.45 -13.00 3.40
CA PRO A 23 14.26 -11.57 3.51
C PRO A 23 13.33 -11.06 2.39
N VAL A 24 12.71 -9.93 2.63
CA VAL A 24 11.96 -9.23 1.58
C VAL A 24 12.95 -8.46 0.73
N GLU A 25 12.80 -8.52 -0.58
CA GLU A 25 13.57 -7.76 -1.56
C GLU A 25 12.64 -6.82 -2.32
N ILE A 26 12.99 -5.53 -2.38
CA ILE A 26 12.28 -4.54 -3.18
C ILE A 26 13.03 -4.38 -4.50
N HIS A 27 12.32 -4.52 -5.62
CA HIS A 27 12.90 -4.37 -6.95
C HIS A 27 11.96 -3.63 -7.90
N ALA A 28 12.52 -3.01 -8.94
CA ALA A 28 11.74 -2.43 -10.03
C ALA A 28 11.08 -3.56 -10.85
N VAL A 29 9.80 -3.39 -11.14
CA VAL A 29 8.99 -4.41 -11.82
C VAL A 29 9.36 -4.52 -13.30
N GLU A 30 9.58 -5.74 -13.75
CA GLU A 30 9.78 -6.07 -15.16
C GLU A 30 8.46 -6.47 -15.85
N PRO A 31 8.34 -6.31 -17.19
CA PRO A 31 7.10 -6.59 -17.91
C PRO A 31 6.45 -7.95 -17.65
N PRO A 32 7.18 -9.07 -17.49
CA PRO A 32 6.57 -10.36 -17.20
C PRO A 32 5.88 -10.46 -15.84
N GLU A 33 6.20 -9.55 -14.90
CA GLU A 33 5.65 -9.57 -13.53
C GLU A 33 4.32 -8.83 -13.43
N VAL A 34 3.95 -8.03 -14.42
CA VAL A 34 2.76 -7.15 -14.40
C VAL A 34 1.49 -7.94 -14.10
N ASP A 35 1.36 -9.13 -14.66
CA ASP A 35 0.16 -9.97 -14.46
C ASP A 35 -0.04 -10.37 -13.00
N ALA A 36 1.04 -10.68 -12.28
CA ALA A 36 0.97 -10.97 -10.85
C ALA A 36 0.53 -9.73 -10.05
N LEU A 37 0.98 -8.54 -10.46
CA LEU A 37 0.56 -7.30 -9.81
C LEU A 37 -0.91 -6.96 -10.07
N VAL A 38 -1.48 -7.35 -11.20
CA VAL A 38 -2.91 -7.18 -11.48
C VAL A 38 -3.76 -7.95 -10.47
N GLU A 39 -3.36 -9.19 -10.11
CA GLU A 39 -4.06 -9.96 -9.08
C GLU A 39 -4.01 -9.22 -7.73
N LEU A 40 -2.83 -8.75 -7.32
CA LEU A 40 -2.67 -7.98 -6.08
C LEU A 40 -3.48 -6.67 -6.11
N TRP A 41 -3.59 -6.02 -7.27
CA TRP A 41 -4.43 -4.83 -7.41
C TRP A 41 -5.92 -5.14 -7.28
N VAL A 42 -6.38 -6.28 -7.80
CA VAL A 42 -7.78 -6.72 -7.63
C VAL A 42 -8.10 -6.90 -6.16
N ASP A 43 -7.21 -7.52 -5.39
CA ASP A 43 -7.36 -7.70 -3.95
C ASP A 43 -7.36 -6.34 -3.21
N LEU A 44 -6.45 -5.43 -3.60
CA LEU A 44 -6.42 -4.06 -3.08
C LEU A 44 -7.76 -3.35 -3.31
N ALA A 45 -8.25 -3.37 -4.56
CA ALA A 45 -9.48 -2.69 -4.93
C ALA A 45 -10.70 -3.31 -4.24
N ALA A 46 -10.74 -4.64 -4.09
CA ALA A 46 -11.79 -5.33 -3.33
C ALA A 46 -11.78 -4.90 -1.86
N GLY A 47 -10.60 -4.83 -1.24
CA GLY A 47 -10.44 -4.34 0.12
C GLY A 47 -10.87 -2.88 0.30
N GLN A 48 -10.57 -1.99 -0.66
CA GLN A 48 -10.98 -0.59 -0.61
C GLN A 48 -12.49 -0.39 -0.68
N ARG A 49 -13.24 -1.31 -1.31
CA ARG A 49 -14.71 -1.26 -1.34
C ARG A 49 -15.32 -1.37 0.05
N THR A 50 -14.71 -2.09 0.97
CA THR A 50 -15.16 -2.17 2.37
C THR A 50 -15.04 -0.83 3.12
N HIS A 51 -14.27 0.09 2.54
CA HIS A 51 -14.07 1.45 3.07
C HIS A 51 -14.79 2.53 2.25
N GLY A 52 -15.70 2.14 1.32
CA GLY A 52 -16.51 3.08 0.55
C GLY A 52 -16.04 3.37 -0.87
N SER A 53 -15.00 2.68 -1.38
CA SER A 53 -14.58 2.84 -2.78
C SER A 53 -15.66 2.33 -3.74
N HIS A 54 -15.89 3.06 -4.83
CA HIS A 54 -16.82 2.69 -5.90
C HIS A 54 -16.15 1.90 -7.04
N ILE A 55 -14.83 1.74 -7.01
CA ILE A 55 -14.08 1.01 -8.03
C ILE A 55 -14.48 -0.46 -8.01
N ARG A 56 -14.83 -1.00 -9.18
CA ARG A 56 -15.14 -2.42 -9.37
C ARG A 56 -13.88 -3.16 -9.82
N PRO A 57 -13.35 -4.13 -9.04
CA PRO A 57 -12.05 -4.75 -9.32
C PRO A 57 -12.02 -5.45 -10.69
N GLU A 58 -12.86 -6.46 -10.90
CA GLU A 58 -12.81 -7.34 -12.08
C GLU A 58 -12.97 -6.61 -13.43
N PRO A 59 -13.93 -5.68 -13.61
CA PRO A 59 -14.07 -4.97 -14.88
C PRO A 59 -12.88 -4.08 -15.25
N ASN A 60 -12.00 -3.77 -14.31
CA ASN A 60 -10.86 -2.90 -14.54
C ASN A 60 -9.52 -3.63 -14.74
N ARG A 61 -9.50 -4.96 -14.74
CA ARG A 61 -8.26 -5.75 -14.89
C ARG A 61 -7.41 -5.35 -16.08
N GLU A 62 -7.99 -5.25 -17.25
CA GLU A 62 -7.28 -4.92 -18.50
C GLU A 62 -6.73 -3.48 -18.43
N ALA A 63 -7.56 -2.52 -18.03
CA ALA A 63 -7.13 -1.12 -17.90
C ALA A 63 -6.01 -0.94 -16.88
N VAL A 64 -6.04 -1.70 -15.79
CA VAL A 64 -5.00 -1.70 -14.76
C VAL A 64 -3.73 -2.35 -15.26
N ARG A 65 -3.82 -3.48 -15.96
CA ARG A 65 -2.68 -4.12 -16.62
C ARG A 65 -1.93 -3.14 -17.51
N ASP A 66 -2.66 -2.45 -18.40
CA ASP A 66 -2.09 -1.45 -19.31
C ASP A 66 -1.45 -0.29 -18.56
N THR A 67 -2.06 0.12 -17.45
CA THR A 67 -1.56 1.22 -16.63
C THR A 67 -0.28 0.81 -15.89
N LEU A 68 -0.27 -0.35 -15.25
CA LEU A 68 0.91 -0.88 -14.56
C LEU A 68 2.06 -1.13 -15.53
N ALA A 69 1.78 -1.69 -16.72
CA ALA A 69 2.78 -1.89 -17.75
C ALA A 69 3.42 -0.56 -18.22
N ARG A 70 2.62 0.48 -18.43
CA ARG A 70 3.15 1.82 -18.78
C ARG A 70 4.00 2.41 -17.66
N HIS A 71 3.56 2.28 -16.40
CA HIS A 71 4.32 2.79 -15.26
C HIS A 71 5.62 1.99 -15.05
N ALA A 72 5.58 0.65 -15.18
CA ALA A 72 6.76 -0.19 -15.08
C ALA A 72 7.81 0.16 -16.16
N ALA A 73 7.37 0.41 -17.40
CA ALA A 73 8.25 0.79 -18.50
C ALA A 73 9.04 2.10 -18.28
N VAL A 74 8.58 2.95 -17.35
CA VAL A 74 9.27 4.19 -16.96
C VAL A 74 9.84 4.13 -15.53
N GLY A 75 9.94 2.94 -14.95
CA GLY A 75 10.51 2.75 -13.60
C GLY A 75 9.60 3.20 -12.45
N GLY A 76 8.28 3.31 -12.70
CA GLY A 76 7.31 3.78 -11.71
C GLY A 76 6.57 2.67 -10.97
N VAL A 77 7.06 1.43 -10.97
CA VAL A 77 6.46 0.31 -10.22
C VAL A 77 7.54 -0.51 -9.54
N TYR A 78 7.34 -0.78 -8.26
CA TYR A 78 8.22 -1.62 -7.45
C TYR A 78 7.41 -2.75 -6.81
N ALA A 79 8.02 -3.93 -6.75
CA ALA A 79 7.45 -5.10 -6.08
C ALA A 79 8.29 -5.49 -4.87
N ALA A 80 7.62 -6.03 -3.87
CA ALA A 80 8.22 -6.71 -2.73
C ALA A 80 8.15 -8.22 -2.98
N ARG A 81 9.31 -8.88 -3.05
CA ARG A 81 9.43 -10.31 -3.25
C ARG A 81 9.97 -10.98 -2.00
N ARG A 82 9.43 -12.14 -1.68
CA ARG A 82 9.96 -13.03 -0.64
C ARG A 82 10.07 -14.43 -1.22
N GLY A 83 11.31 -14.89 -1.47
CA GLY A 83 11.55 -16.09 -2.28
C GLY A 83 10.99 -15.89 -3.69
N ASP A 84 10.12 -16.79 -4.14
CA ASP A 84 9.51 -16.73 -5.47
C ASP A 84 8.16 -15.98 -5.49
N GLU A 85 7.69 -15.51 -4.34
CA GLU A 85 6.37 -14.88 -4.21
C GLU A 85 6.46 -13.36 -4.18
N ILE A 86 5.64 -12.67 -4.98
CA ILE A 86 5.41 -11.23 -4.86
C ILE A 86 4.36 -11.00 -3.76
N VAL A 87 4.78 -10.36 -2.68
CA VAL A 87 3.97 -10.15 -1.47
C VAL A 87 3.43 -8.73 -1.32
N GLY A 88 3.77 -7.86 -2.25
CA GLY A 88 3.28 -6.48 -2.26
C GLY A 88 3.83 -5.69 -3.43
N PHE A 89 3.26 -4.53 -3.67
CA PHE A 89 3.74 -3.60 -4.70
C PHE A 89 3.38 -2.15 -4.37
N VAL A 90 4.09 -1.24 -5.05
CA VAL A 90 3.80 0.19 -5.06
C VAL A 90 3.90 0.72 -6.49
N SER A 91 3.02 1.64 -6.88
CA SER A 91 3.11 2.33 -8.16
C SER A 91 3.09 3.83 -7.99
N VAL A 92 3.95 4.52 -8.75
CA VAL A 92 4.19 5.95 -8.63
C VAL A 92 4.28 6.64 -10.00
N ALA A 93 4.03 7.94 -10.00
CA ALA A 93 4.30 8.81 -11.14
C ALA A 93 4.57 10.24 -10.68
N LEU A 94 5.27 11.03 -11.52
CA LEU A 94 5.29 12.48 -11.35
C LEU A 94 3.96 13.06 -11.82
N GLU A 95 3.41 13.99 -11.03
CA GLU A 95 2.22 14.75 -11.44
C GLU A 95 2.55 15.61 -12.67
N ARG A 96 1.72 15.50 -13.69
CA ARG A 96 1.76 16.38 -14.87
C ARG A 96 0.64 17.39 -14.72
N GLY A 97 0.89 18.46 -13.97
CA GLY A 97 -0.06 19.54 -13.76
C GLY A 97 -0.24 20.40 -15.02
N VAL A 98 -1.43 20.95 -15.19
CA VAL A 98 -1.74 21.96 -16.21
C VAL A 98 -1.30 23.36 -15.74
N TYR A 99 -1.18 23.52 -14.42
CA TYR A 99 -0.83 24.79 -13.79
C TYR A 99 0.64 24.81 -13.35
N GLU A 100 1.27 25.96 -13.42
CA GLU A 100 2.56 26.18 -12.77
C GLU A 100 2.38 26.03 -11.24
N SER A 101 3.31 25.33 -10.60
CA SER A 101 3.31 25.07 -9.17
C SER A 101 4.70 25.33 -8.61
N ASP A 102 4.75 25.82 -7.38
CA ASP A 102 5.99 26.01 -6.59
C ASP A 102 6.59 24.69 -6.09
N VAL A 103 5.86 23.59 -6.25
CA VAL A 103 6.31 22.24 -5.89
C VAL A 103 6.18 21.27 -7.06
N ARG A 104 7.16 20.39 -7.25
CA ARG A 104 7.07 19.26 -8.14
C ARG A 104 6.57 18.06 -7.37
N ARG A 105 5.37 17.59 -7.71
CA ARG A 105 4.65 16.58 -6.94
C ARG A 105 4.83 15.19 -7.53
N GLY A 106 5.25 14.24 -6.68
CA GLY A 106 5.14 12.81 -6.94
C GLY A 106 3.81 12.28 -6.41
N ILE A 107 3.23 11.30 -7.09
CA ILE A 107 1.98 10.64 -6.69
C ILE A 107 2.26 9.16 -6.47
N VAL A 108 1.89 8.66 -5.30
CA VAL A 108 1.79 7.22 -5.04
C VAL A 108 0.35 6.80 -5.34
N HIS A 109 0.16 6.01 -6.40
CA HIS A 109 -1.16 5.58 -6.85
C HIS A 109 -1.66 4.36 -6.07
N ASN A 110 -0.78 3.39 -5.84
CA ASN A 110 -1.11 2.16 -5.14
C ASN A 110 -0.01 1.79 -4.17
N VAL A 111 -0.39 1.31 -2.99
CA VAL A 111 0.46 0.57 -2.05
C VAL A 111 -0.35 -0.62 -1.57
N TYR A 112 0.15 -1.81 -1.79
CA TYR A 112 -0.49 -3.03 -1.31
C TYR A 112 0.52 -4.01 -0.75
N VAL A 113 0.12 -4.68 0.33
CA VAL A 113 0.83 -5.81 0.93
C VAL A 113 -0.21 -6.88 1.23
N THR A 114 0.10 -8.12 0.86
CA THR A 114 -0.78 -9.26 1.14
C THR A 114 -1.10 -9.35 2.64
N PRO A 115 -2.32 -9.74 3.02
CA PRO A 115 -2.75 -9.75 4.43
C PRO A 115 -1.78 -10.47 5.36
N GLU A 116 -1.22 -11.60 4.91
CA GLU A 116 -0.33 -12.49 5.66
C GLU A 116 1.05 -11.85 5.95
N ARG A 117 1.38 -10.75 5.24
CA ARG A 117 2.67 -10.04 5.36
C ARG A 117 2.52 -8.62 5.91
N ARG A 118 1.32 -8.27 6.33
CA ARG A 118 1.10 -6.98 7.01
C ARG A 118 1.69 -7.00 8.40
N GLY A 119 2.31 -5.91 8.80
CA GLY A 119 3.02 -5.82 10.08
C GLY A 119 4.50 -6.17 10.03
N ASP A 120 4.98 -6.79 8.94
CA ASP A 120 6.39 -7.21 8.76
C ASP A 120 7.30 -6.07 8.23
N GLY A 121 6.79 -4.84 8.11
CA GLY A 121 7.58 -3.72 7.59
C GLY A 121 7.56 -3.54 6.08
N VAL A 122 7.07 -4.52 5.31
CA VAL A 122 7.06 -4.53 3.84
C VAL A 122 6.47 -3.25 3.23
N GLY A 123 5.36 -2.77 3.77
CA GLY A 123 4.73 -1.53 3.29
C GLY A 123 5.60 -0.29 3.46
N SER A 124 6.40 -0.22 4.53
CA SER A 124 7.34 0.87 4.76
C SER A 124 8.52 0.82 3.80
N GLU A 125 9.05 -0.37 3.50
CA GLU A 125 10.12 -0.56 2.53
C GLU A 125 9.68 -0.22 1.10
N LEU A 126 8.47 -0.65 0.69
CA LEU A 126 7.87 -0.27 -0.59
C LEU A 126 7.70 1.25 -0.70
N LEU A 127 7.19 1.89 0.35
CA LEU A 127 6.96 3.32 0.34
C LEU A 127 8.29 4.10 0.28
N ALA A 128 9.30 3.67 1.03
CA ALA A 128 10.64 4.26 0.99
C ALA A 128 11.29 4.16 -0.40
N ALA A 129 11.16 3.00 -1.08
CA ALA A 129 11.65 2.83 -2.45
C ALA A 129 10.91 3.75 -3.43
N ALA A 130 9.59 3.90 -3.26
CA ALA A 130 8.76 4.80 -4.06
C ALA A 130 9.15 6.28 -3.87
N GLU A 131 9.36 6.70 -2.64
CA GLU A 131 9.78 8.06 -2.27
C GLU A 131 11.16 8.39 -2.84
N ALA A 132 12.12 7.47 -2.71
CA ALA A 132 13.46 7.64 -3.30
C ALA A 132 13.40 7.79 -4.82
N ALA A 133 12.63 6.94 -5.52
CA ALA A 133 12.48 7.03 -6.95
C ALA A 133 11.81 8.34 -7.41
N LEU A 134 10.83 8.84 -6.65
CA LEU A 134 10.19 10.13 -6.94
C LEU A 134 11.14 11.31 -6.68
N GLU A 135 11.95 11.25 -5.62
CA GLU A 135 12.98 12.25 -5.32
C GLU A 135 14.04 12.29 -6.43
N ASP A 136 14.55 11.14 -6.86
CA ASP A 136 15.50 11.01 -7.97
C ASP A 136 14.91 11.56 -9.30
N ALA A 137 13.59 11.40 -9.50
CA ALA A 137 12.87 11.99 -10.61
C ALA A 137 12.61 13.50 -10.46
N GLY A 138 13.03 14.09 -9.32
CA GLY A 138 12.96 15.52 -9.01
C GLY A 138 11.67 15.97 -8.33
N ALA A 139 10.89 15.06 -7.75
CA ALA A 139 9.78 15.47 -6.90
C ALA A 139 10.32 16.14 -5.62
N SER A 140 9.67 17.22 -5.20
CA SER A 140 9.93 17.89 -3.93
C SER A 140 8.84 17.62 -2.87
N THR A 141 7.76 16.96 -3.28
CA THR A 141 6.63 16.60 -2.42
C THR A 141 6.01 15.32 -2.95
N VAL A 142 5.62 14.42 -2.04
CA VAL A 142 4.91 13.19 -2.39
C VAL A 142 3.48 13.25 -1.85
N THR A 143 2.51 12.82 -2.65
CA THR A 143 1.10 12.74 -2.27
C THR A 143 0.55 11.35 -2.54
N LEU A 144 -0.46 10.97 -1.78
CA LEU A 144 -1.25 9.76 -1.98
C LEU A 144 -2.69 10.00 -1.54
N GLU A 145 -3.58 9.14 -1.99
CA GLU A 145 -4.98 9.15 -1.58
C GLU A 145 -5.32 7.90 -0.78
N THR A 146 -6.17 8.05 0.22
CA THR A 146 -6.69 6.94 1.02
C THR A 146 -8.15 7.20 1.38
N MET A 147 -8.95 6.12 1.42
CA MET A 147 -10.35 6.23 1.84
C MET A 147 -10.44 6.76 3.28
N ALA A 148 -11.32 7.73 3.52
CA ALA A 148 -11.50 8.36 4.82
C ALA A 148 -11.84 7.34 5.93
N ALA A 149 -12.61 6.29 5.59
CA ALA A 149 -12.96 5.20 6.49
C ALA A 149 -11.83 4.17 6.72
N ASN A 150 -10.74 4.22 5.92
CA ASN A 150 -9.59 3.31 6.12
C ASN A 150 -8.64 3.83 7.20
N GLU A 151 -9.04 3.68 8.46
CA GLU A 151 -8.24 4.15 9.59
C GLU A 151 -6.87 3.46 9.69
N SER A 152 -6.76 2.19 9.29
CA SER A 152 -5.50 1.44 9.35
C SER A 152 -4.46 2.03 8.39
N ALA A 153 -4.86 2.32 7.15
CA ALA A 153 -4.00 2.97 6.17
C ALA A 153 -3.63 4.39 6.62
N ARG A 154 -4.60 5.16 7.13
CA ARG A 154 -4.36 6.52 7.64
C ARG A 154 -3.37 6.53 8.81
N ARG A 155 -3.44 5.55 9.73
CA ARG A 155 -2.45 5.40 10.81
C ARG A 155 -1.07 5.01 10.26
N PHE A 156 -1.03 4.13 9.27
CA PHE A 156 0.22 3.75 8.61
C PHE A 156 0.89 4.98 7.98
N TYR A 157 0.20 5.73 7.12
CA TYR A 157 0.78 6.90 6.45
C TYR A 157 1.20 8.01 7.42
N ARG A 158 0.46 8.23 8.51
CA ARG A 158 0.90 9.17 9.55
C ARG A 158 2.22 8.76 10.19
N ARG A 159 2.46 7.47 10.43
CA ARG A 159 3.75 6.98 10.95
C ARG A 159 4.89 7.17 9.94
N GLN A 160 4.57 7.21 8.64
CA GLN A 160 5.53 7.51 7.56
C GLN A 160 5.70 9.02 7.32
N GLY A 161 5.09 9.89 8.13
CA GLY A 161 5.25 11.34 8.03
C GLY A 161 4.22 12.06 7.15
N TYR A 162 3.24 11.35 6.58
CA TYR A 162 2.19 11.97 5.78
C TYR A 162 1.16 12.69 6.66
N THR A 163 0.75 13.87 6.21
CA THR A 163 -0.30 14.67 6.84
C THR A 163 -1.44 14.95 5.86
N PRO A 164 -2.68 15.10 6.32
CA PRO A 164 -3.80 15.48 5.45
C PRO A 164 -3.52 16.79 4.73
N HIS A 165 -3.70 16.81 3.40
CA HIS A 165 -3.50 17.99 2.57
C HIS A 165 -4.78 18.44 1.88
N ARG A 166 -5.58 17.50 1.35
CA ARG A 166 -6.88 17.76 0.73
C ARG A 166 -7.95 16.85 1.31
N VAL A 167 -9.19 17.30 1.26
CA VAL A 167 -10.36 16.51 1.66
C VAL A 167 -11.28 16.43 0.45
N GLU A 168 -11.69 15.23 0.08
CA GLU A 168 -12.74 14.98 -0.90
C GLU A 168 -14.06 14.76 -0.18
N LEU A 169 -15.13 15.42 -0.66
CA LEU A 169 -16.48 15.30 -0.13
C LEU A 169 -17.39 14.73 -1.21
N GLU A 170 -18.18 13.73 -0.85
CA GLU A 170 -19.11 13.04 -1.74
C GLU A 170 -20.56 13.29 -1.31
N LYS A 171 -21.46 13.45 -2.30
CA LYS A 171 -22.89 13.52 -2.11
C LYS A 171 -23.60 12.70 -3.19
N SER A 172 -24.39 11.72 -2.77
CA SER A 172 -25.27 10.99 -3.68
C SER A 172 -26.38 11.87 -4.23
N LEU A 173 -26.57 11.86 -5.57
CA LEU A 173 -27.62 12.64 -6.26
C LEU A 173 -28.80 11.76 -6.72
N GLY A 174 -28.85 10.47 -6.34
CA GLY A 174 -29.89 9.52 -6.71
C GLY A 174 -31.13 9.65 -5.81
N ALA A 175 -32.33 9.38 -6.36
CA ALA A 175 -33.58 9.27 -5.63
C ALA A 175 -33.54 8.07 -4.68
N GLY A 176 -33.61 8.32 -3.38
CA GLY A 176 -33.60 7.30 -2.33
C GLY A 176 -33.07 7.85 -1.03
N SER A 177 -33.51 9.06 -0.70
CA SER A 177 -33.37 9.57 0.67
C SER A 177 -34.39 8.84 1.57
N ASP A 178 -34.16 7.59 1.90
CA ASP A 178 -34.78 7.00 3.08
C ASP A 178 -33.85 7.23 4.27
N ALA A 179 -34.16 8.35 4.90
CA ALA A 179 -34.15 8.62 6.32
C ALA A 179 -32.89 8.25 7.10
N ALA A 180 -32.06 9.21 7.31
CA ALA A 180 -31.52 9.39 8.64
C ALA A 180 -32.67 9.89 9.55
N SER A 181 -33.43 8.99 10.16
CA SER A 181 -34.19 9.27 11.38
C SER A 181 -33.18 9.44 12.50
N GLY A 182 -32.72 10.67 12.69
CA GLY A 182 -32.07 11.06 13.93
C GLY A 182 -33.05 10.94 15.09
N PRO A 183 -32.60 10.62 16.31
CA PRO A 183 -33.47 10.58 17.47
C PRO A 183 -34.08 11.97 17.69
N ALA A 184 -35.42 11.99 17.82
CA ALA A 184 -36.16 13.15 18.16
C ALA A 184 -35.60 13.77 19.44
N ALA A 185 -35.24 15.04 19.38
CA ALA A 185 -34.97 15.81 20.56
C ALA A 185 -36.31 15.93 21.34
N GLU A 186 -36.37 15.35 22.52
CA GLU A 186 -37.43 15.56 23.46
C GLU A 186 -37.46 17.03 23.85
N SER A 187 -38.52 17.71 23.43
CA SER A 187 -38.83 19.05 23.85
C SER A 187 -39.34 19.00 25.28
N ASP A 188 -38.52 19.39 26.21
CA ASP A 188 -38.91 19.60 27.60
C ASP A 188 -39.73 20.87 27.67
N THR A 189 -41.06 20.70 27.68
CA THR A 189 -42.04 21.78 27.85
C THR A 189 -42.16 22.03 29.34
N HIS A 190 -41.40 23.00 29.82
CA HIS A 190 -41.57 23.49 31.19
C HIS A 190 -42.71 24.50 31.21
N SER A 191 -43.90 24.02 31.57
CA SER A 191 -45.03 24.89 31.96
C SER A 191 -44.69 25.58 33.26
N LYS A 192 -44.65 26.90 33.23
CA LYS A 192 -44.79 27.72 34.44
C LYS A 192 -46.24 28.13 34.55
N GLU A 193 -46.91 27.59 35.55
CA GLU A 193 -48.07 28.21 36.17
C GLU A 193 -47.63 29.09 37.35
N ASP A 194 -48.22 30.25 37.38
CA ASP A 194 -48.50 31.23 38.44
C ASP A 194 -47.74 32.52 38.41
#